data_0538ac4b764a7bc4f90d7ac08c4277b1
#
_entry.id   0538ac4b764a7bc4f90d7ac08c4277b1
#
_cell.length_a   1.000
_cell.length_b   1.000
_cell.length_c   1.000
_cell.angle_alpha   90.00
_cell.angle_beta   90.00
_cell.angle_gamma   90.00
#
_symmetry.space_group_name_H-M   'P 1'
#
loop_
_entity.id
_entity.type
_entity.pdbx_description
1 polymer ?
#
loop_
_entity_poly.entity_id
_entity_poly.type
_entity_poly.pdbx_seq_one_letter_code
_entity_poly.pdbx_strand_id
1 'polypeptide(L)'
;MYKRQTPDSVKTLVSEGHEVLVENNGGFEAGFDNDQYKNAGAKIIEKAADIFNDAEIIVKVKEPQKVEVEMIKENQIVYTYLHLAAAKELTEGLVKSKSINIAYETITDDNGRLPLLAPMSAVAGRMSVQAGAHCLEKNQKGRGILLGGAPGGEPANVLILGGGVVGENAAIIATGMRAKVHIVDKSEERLKQLVKMFGDKIITEQSDKVDLNKL
;
A
#
# COMPACT_ATOMS: atom_id res chain seq x y z
N MET A 1 -6.52 -0.46 8.15
CA MET A 1 -6.40 0.90 7.67
C MET A 1 -5.30 1.64 8.41
N TYR A 2 -4.54 2.45 7.70
CA TYR A 2 -3.33 3.05 8.24
C TYR A 2 -3.62 4.33 9.02
N LYS A 3 -2.93 4.50 10.16
CA LYS A 3 -3.20 5.51 11.20
C LYS A 3 -2.98 6.99 10.80
N ARG A 4 -2.72 7.34 9.53
CA ARG A 4 -2.24 8.68 9.17
C ARG A 4 -3.30 9.76 9.09
N GLN A 5 -4.55 9.38 8.86
CA GLN A 5 -5.67 10.31 8.73
C GLN A 5 -6.85 9.87 9.59
N THR A 6 -6.56 9.15 10.65
CA THR A 6 -7.57 8.70 11.62
C THR A 6 -7.87 9.81 12.62
N PRO A 7 -9.00 9.77 13.32
CA PRO A 7 -9.29 10.70 14.41
C PRO A 7 -8.17 10.81 15.46
N ASP A 8 -7.48 9.71 15.76
CA ASP A 8 -6.33 9.71 16.68
C ASP A 8 -5.17 10.56 16.16
N SER A 9 -4.87 10.49 14.86
CA SER A 9 -3.85 11.33 14.23
C SER A 9 -4.25 12.80 14.23
N VAL A 10 -5.51 13.10 13.99
CA VAL A 10 -6.07 14.45 14.09
C VAL A 10 -5.91 14.99 15.51
N LYS A 11 -6.26 14.19 16.52
CA LYS A 11 -6.11 14.59 17.93
C LYS A 11 -4.67 14.95 18.27
N THR A 12 -3.69 14.20 17.74
CA THR A 12 -2.27 14.51 17.94
C THR A 12 -1.92 15.85 17.31
N LEU A 13 -2.27 16.08 16.03
CA LEU A 13 -1.99 17.34 15.34
C LEU A 13 -2.62 18.55 16.05
N VAL A 14 -3.88 18.43 16.47
CA VAL A 14 -4.58 19.48 17.21
C VAL A 14 -3.90 19.76 18.56
N SER A 15 -3.41 18.73 19.27
CA SER A 15 -2.70 18.90 20.53
C SER A 15 -1.33 19.58 20.36
N GLU A 16 -0.76 19.52 19.15
CA GLU A 16 0.47 20.22 18.76
C GLU A 16 0.21 21.64 18.26
N GLY A 17 -1.04 22.10 18.26
CA GLY A 17 -1.42 23.46 17.92
C GLY A 17 -1.80 23.67 16.46
N HIS A 18 -1.95 22.60 15.68
CA HIS A 18 -2.39 22.70 14.28
C HIS A 18 -3.91 22.79 14.17
N GLU A 19 -4.40 23.60 13.24
CA GLU A 19 -5.79 23.55 12.79
C GLU A 19 -5.94 22.45 11.75
N VAL A 20 -6.89 21.56 11.95
CA VAL A 20 -7.12 20.42 11.05
C VAL A 20 -8.50 20.53 10.41
N LEU A 21 -8.51 20.62 9.08
CA LEU A 21 -9.71 20.61 8.25
C LEU A 21 -9.91 19.20 7.67
N VAL A 22 -11.11 18.66 7.79
CA VAL A 22 -11.45 17.32 7.25
C VAL A 22 -12.66 17.49 6.35
N GLU A 23 -12.58 16.94 5.13
CA GLU A 23 -13.68 16.92 4.19
C GLU A 23 -14.86 16.12 4.75
N ASN A 24 -16.09 16.61 4.53
CA ASN A 24 -17.31 15.93 4.91
C ASN A 24 -17.32 14.48 4.41
N ASN A 25 -17.54 13.55 5.32
CA ASN A 25 -17.48 12.10 5.07
C ASN A 25 -16.13 11.58 4.58
N GLY A 26 -15.04 12.34 4.67
CA GLY A 26 -13.71 11.95 4.18
C GLY A 26 -13.13 10.66 4.80
N GLY A 27 -13.62 10.26 5.98
CA GLY A 27 -13.25 9.00 6.64
C GLY A 27 -14.31 7.90 6.59
N PHE A 28 -15.51 8.16 6.03
CA PHE A 28 -16.67 7.30 6.17
C PHE A 28 -16.44 5.87 5.64
N GLU A 29 -15.94 5.74 4.42
CA GLU A 29 -15.60 4.45 3.82
C GLU A 29 -14.52 3.66 4.59
N ALA A 30 -13.84 4.37 5.47
CA ALA A 30 -12.82 3.83 6.34
C ALA A 30 -13.31 3.50 7.75
N GLY A 31 -14.60 3.69 8.01
CA GLY A 31 -15.23 3.44 9.29
C GLY A 31 -15.11 4.60 10.29
N PHE A 32 -14.77 5.81 9.82
CA PHE A 32 -14.69 7.00 10.67
C PHE A 32 -15.70 8.03 10.21
N ASP A 33 -16.68 8.35 11.06
CA ASP A 33 -17.67 9.38 10.80
C ASP A 33 -17.17 10.79 11.16
N ASN A 34 -17.93 11.79 10.75
CA ASN A 34 -17.61 13.19 11.01
C ASN A 34 -17.53 13.54 12.49
N ASP A 35 -18.32 12.90 13.34
CA ASP A 35 -18.36 13.22 14.76
C ASP A 35 -17.10 12.73 15.48
N GLN A 36 -16.52 11.60 15.03
CA GLN A 36 -15.24 11.14 15.52
C GLN A 36 -14.12 12.15 15.21
N TYR A 37 -14.13 12.76 14.04
CA TYR A 37 -13.17 13.83 13.68
C TYR A 37 -13.41 15.13 14.44
N LYS A 38 -14.67 15.55 14.60
CA LYS A 38 -15.00 16.71 15.44
C LYS A 38 -14.56 16.53 16.89
N ASN A 39 -14.82 15.34 17.47
CA ASN A 39 -14.40 14.99 18.81
C ASN A 39 -12.88 14.97 18.98
N ALA A 40 -12.15 14.73 17.89
CA ALA A 40 -10.69 14.83 17.83
C ALA A 40 -10.18 16.28 17.65
N GLY A 41 -11.09 17.25 17.46
CA GLY A 41 -10.77 18.67 17.32
C GLY A 41 -10.69 19.19 15.88
N ALA A 42 -11.07 18.39 14.87
CA ALA A 42 -11.10 18.85 13.49
C ALA A 42 -12.36 19.70 13.17
N LYS A 43 -12.22 20.57 12.20
CA LYS A 43 -13.33 21.25 11.55
C LYS A 43 -13.76 20.44 10.32
N ILE A 44 -15.05 20.12 10.19
CA ILE A 44 -15.59 19.46 9.00
C ILE A 44 -15.95 20.50 7.96
N ILE A 45 -15.45 20.32 6.76
CA ILE A 45 -15.63 21.22 5.61
C ILE A 45 -16.42 20.50 4.51
N GLU A 46 -17.45 21.14 4.00
CA GLU A 46 -18.37 20.52 3.04
C GLU A 46 -17.75 20.29 1.64
N LYS A 47 -16.86 21.16 1.22
CA LYS A 47 -16.28 21.14 -0.12
C LYS A 47 -14.77 21.02 -0.09
N ALA A 48 -14.21 20.07 -0.84
CA ALA A 48 -12.76 19.92 -1.00
C ALA A 48 -12.09 21.23 -1.43
N ALA A 49 -12.72 22.00 -2.33
CA ALA A 49 -12.18 23.27 -2.82
C ALA A 49 -11.89 24.28 -1.70
N ASP A 50 -12.72 24.32 -0.66
CA ASP A 50 -12.52 25.21 0.48
C ASP A 50 -11.30 24.77 1.29
N ILE A 51 -11.07 23.45 1.45
CA ILE A 51 -9.87 22.90 2.08
C ILE A 51 -8.62 23.29 1.27
N PHE A 52 -8.62 23.06 -0.04
CA PHE A 52 -7.49 23.44 -0.91
C PHE A 52 -7.23 24.94 -0.87
N ASN A 53 -8.29 25.75 -0.68
CA ASN A 53 -8.15 27.19 -0.56
C ASN A 53 -7.53 27.64 0.76
N ASP A 54 -7.85 27.00 1.87
CA ASP A 54 -7.52 27.51 3.20
C ASP A 54 -6.30 26.82 3.82
N ALA A 55 -6.03 25.56 3.45
CA ALA A 55 -4.95 24.79 4.05
C ALA A 55 -3.57 25.12 3.46
N GLU A 56 -2.55 25.19 4.32
CA GLU A 56 -1.14 25.29 3.91
C GLU A 56 -0.60 23.92 3.47
N ILE A 57 -1.11 22.84 4.08
CA ILE A 57 -0.68 21.47 3.83
C ILE A 57 -1.89 20.62 3.48
N ILE A 58 -1.87 20.00 2.32
CA ILE A 58 -2.85 18.99 1.91
C ILE A 58 -2.31 17.61 2.21
N VAL A 59 -3.01 16.87 3.09
CA VAL A 59 -2.66 15.49 3.46
C VAL A 59 -3.73 14.54 2.94
N LYS A 60 -3.36 13.59 2.11
CA LYS A 60 -4.29 12.58 1.58
C LYS A 60 -3.58 11.24 1.34
N VAL A 61 -4.32 10.20 0.99
CA VAL A 61 -3.76 8.87 0.69
C VAL A 61 -3.56 8.70 -0.81
N LYS A 62 -4.61 8.87 -1.60
CA LYS A 62 -4.60 8.74 -3.05
C LYS A 62 -3.95 9.98 -3.69
N GLU A 63 -3.20 9.77 -4.78
CA GLU A 63 -2.63 10.87 -5.55
C GLU A 63 -3.69 11.90 -5.97
N PRO A 64 -3.31 13.19 -6.13
CA PRO A 64 -4.24 14.22 -6.55
C PRO A 64 -4.89 13.88 -7.88
N GLN A 65 -6.20 13.97 -7.93
CA GLN A 65 -6.97 13.78 -9.14
C GLN A 65 -6.91 15.05 -10.00
N LYS A 66 -7.25 14.97 -11.29
CA LYS A 66 -7.14 16.10 -12.23
C LYS A 66 -7.79 17.37 -11.70
N VAL A 67 -9.01 17.27 -11.15
CA VAL A 67 -9.73 18.41 -10.54
C VAL A 67 -8.98 18.99 -9.34
N GLU A 68 -8.34 18.13 -8.54
CA GLU A 68 -7.60 18.56 -7.35
C GLU A 68 -6.30 19.26 -7.73
N VAL A 69 -5.61 18.79 -8.77
CA VAL A 69 -4.39 19.43 -9.29
C VAL A 69 -4.66 20.90 -9.70
N GLU A 70 -5.86 21.19 -10.23
CA GLU A 70 -6.26 22.53 -10.60
C GLU A 70 -6.53 23.46 -9.38
N MET A 71 -6.76 22.89 -8.19
CA MET A 71 -6.96 23.61 -6.93
C MET A 71 -5.67 23.85 -6.15
N ILE A 72 -4.60 23.10 -6.45
CA ILE A 72 -3.32 23.22 -5.74
C ILE A 72 -2.66 24.56 -6.04
N LYS A 73 -2.22 25.25 -4.99
CA LYS A 73 -1.61 26.58 -5.06
C LYS A 73 -0.08 26.52 -5.13
N GLU A 74 0.50 27.59 -5.63
CA GLU A 74 1.96 27.80 -5.55
C GLU A 74 2.41 27.81 -4.08
N ASN A 75 3.52 27.10 -3.78
CA ASN A 75 4.09 26.88 -2.45
C ASN A 75 3.23 26.07 -1.47
N GLN A 76 2.03 25.61 -1.85
CA GLN A 76 1.24 24.71 -1.01
C GLN A 76 1.93 23.35 -0.91
N ILE A 77 1.96 22.78 0.29
CA ILE A 77 2.55 21.45 0.52
C ILE A 77 1.51 20.37 0.25
N VAL A 78 1.85 19.42 -0.61
CA VAL A 78 1.02 18.23 -0.89
C VAL A 78 1.75 16.99 -0.40
N TYR A 79 1.20 16.33 0.61
CA TYR A 79 1.78 15.18 1.28
C TYR A 79 0.90 13.95 1.10
N THR A 80 1.28 13.06 0.19
CA THR A 80 0.46 11.90 -0.25
C THR A 80 1.32 10.86 -0.99
N TYR A 81 0.72 9.72 -1.39
CA TYR A 81 1.29 8.89 -2.45
C TYR A 81 1.11 9.59 -3.79
N LEU A 82 2.16 9.70 -4.58
CA LEU A 82 2.15 10.44 -5.84
C LEU A 82 2.22 9.54 -7.08
N HIS A 83 2.94 8.42 -7.03
CA HIS A 83 3.10 7.47 -8.14
C HIS A 83 3.56 8.12 -9.46
N LEU A 84 4.42 9.13 -9.40
CA LEU A 84 4.77 10.01 -10.53
C LEU A 84 5.38 9.28 -11.72
N ALA A 85 6.14 8.20 -11.47
CA ALA A 85 6.80 7.45 -12.55
C ALA A 85 5.84 6.91 -13.61
N ALA A 86 4.60 6.62 -13.24
CA ALA A 86 3.55 6.09 -14.13
C ALA A 86 2.50 7.15 -14.52
N ALA A 87 2.62 8.40 -14.04
CA ALA A 87 1.57 9.42 -14.12
C ALA A 87 2.09 10.74 -14.70
N LYS A 88 2.38 10.75 -16.01
CA LYS A 88 2.96 11.91 -16.71
C LYS A 88 2.11 13.18 -16.54
N GLU A 89 0.80 13.11 -16.79
CA GLU A 89 -0.10 14.26 -16.70
C GLU A 89 -0.14 14.84 -15.28
N LEU A 90 -0.16 13.99 -14.26
CA LEU A 90 -0.09 14.41 -12.87
C LEU A 90 1.24 15.12 -12.58
N THR A 91 2.35 14.56 -13.04
CA THR A 91 3.68 15.16 -12.87
C THR A 91 3.76 16.54 -13.49
N GLU A 92 3.31 16.70 -14.74
CA GLU A 92 3.27 17.99 -15.43
C GLU A 92 2.37 19.01 -14.72
N GLY A 93 1.19 18.56 -14.21
CA GLY A 93 0.28 19.39 -13.44
C GLY A 93 0.90 19.90 -12.14
N LEU A 94 1.55 19.03 -11.38
CA LEU A 94 2.21 19.39 -10.13
C LEU A 94 3.42 20.31 -10.36
N VAL A 95 4.17 20.12 -11.42
CA VAL A 95 5.25 21.04 -11.82
C VAL A 95 4.67 22.43 -12.17
N LYS A 96 3.57 22.47 -12.91
CA LYS A 96 2.91 23.71 -13.29
C LYS A 96 2.32 24.47 -12.09
N SER A 97 1.82 23.76 -11.08
CA SER A 97 1.27 24.38 -9.86
C SER A 97 2.34 25.05 -9.00
N LYS A 98 3.62 24.68 -9.17
CA LYS A 98 4.76 25.11 -8.33
C LYS A 98 4.57 24.81 -6.84
N SER A 99 3.81 23.77 -6.54
CA SER A 99 3.61 23.27 -5.18
C SER A 99 4.83 22.50 -4.68
N ILE A 100 4.90 22.29 -3.36
CA ILE A 100 5.89 21.45 -2.70
C ILE A 100 5.29 20.05 -2.51
N ASN A 101 5.80 19.09 -3.27
CA ASN A 101 5.20 17.75 -3.28
C ASN A 101 6.09 16.74 -2.55
N ILE A 102 5.55 16.11 -1.50
CA ILE A 102 6.25 15.13 -0.68
C ILE A 102 5.56 13.77 -0.86
N ALA A 103 6.25 12.85 -1.53
CA ALA A 103 5.73 11.52 -1.80
C ALA A 103 5.97 10.59 -0.61
N TYR A 104 4.91 9.97 -0.10
CA TYR A 104 5.02 8.96 0.97
C TYR A 104 5.96 7.82 0.61
N GLU A 105 5.91 7.37 -0.63
CA GLU A 105 6.65 6.22 -1.13
C GLU A 105 8.16 6.44 -1.26
N THR A 106 8.65 7.68 -1.11
CA THR A 106 10.09 8.01 -1.20
C THR A 106 10.72 8.40 0.13
N ILE A 107 9.92 8.48 1.21
CA ILE A 107 10.46 8.81 2.53
C ILE A 107 11.18 7.59 3.12
N THR A 108 12.45 7.78 3.46
CA THR A 108 13.31 6.77 4.07
C THR A 108 13.53 7.03 5.56
N ASP A 109 13.74 5.95 6.31
CA ASP A 109 14.33 6.01 7.65
C ASP A 109 15.88 6.05 7.55
N ASP A 110 16.57 6.15 8.69
CA ASP A 110 18.03 6.20 8.79
C ASP A 110 18.72 4.95 8.22
N ASN A 111 18.00 3.84 8.05
CA ASN A 111 18.48 2.60 7.46
C ASN A 111 18.13 2.46 5.97
N GLY A 112 17.59 3.52 5.34
CA GLY A 112 17.13 3.49 3.95
C GLY A 112 15.86 2.68 3.69
N ARG A 113 15.11 2.30 4.74
CA ARG A 113 13.83 1.61 4.60
C ARG A 113 12.75 2.64 4.28
N LEU A 114 11.66 2.17 3.69
CA LEU A 114 10.51 3.00 3.29
C LEU A 114 9.33 2.78 4.26
N PRO A 115 9.34 3.41 5.46
CA PRO A 115 8.37 3.12 6.53
C PRO A 115 6.94 3.48 6.14
N LEU A 116 6.77 4.42 5.22
CA LEU A 116 5.45 4.83 4.77
C LEU A 116 4.93 3.99 3.60
N LEU A 117 5.81 3.32 2.85
CA LEU A 117 5.44 2.40 1.76
C LEU A 117 5.23 0.97 2.28
N ALA A 118 6.03 0.52 3.23
CA ALA A 118 5.99 -0.85 3.74
C ALA A 118 4.59 -1.36 4.11
N PRO A 119 3.72 -0.58 4.77
CA PRO A 119 2.36 -1.01 5.07
C PRO A 119 1.51 -1.30 3.83
N MET A 120 1.59 -0.49 2.77
CA MET A 120 0.86 -0.77 1.52
C MET A 120 1.40 -2.03 0.83
N SER A 121 2.72 -2.18 0.82
CA SER A 121 3.37 -3.37 0.29
C SER A 121 2.94 -4.64 1.03
N ALA A 122 2.78 -4.57 2.36
CA ALA A 122 2.28 -5.67 3.16
C ALA A 122 0.83 -6.04 2.79
N VAL A 123 -0.05 -5.05 2.62
CA VAL A 123 -1.43 -5.29 2.17
C VAL A 123 -1.44 -5.91 0.77
N ALA A 124 -0.68 -5.34 -0.18
CA ALA A 124 -0.61 -5.85 -1.54
C ALA A 124 -0.16 -7.32 -1.58
N GLY A 125 0.88 -7.68 -0.81
CA GLY A 125 1.35 -9.05 -0.71
C GLY A 125 0.28 -10.01 -0.17
N ARG A 126 -0.43 -9.62 0.87
CA ARG A 126 -1.52 -10.44 1.44
C ARG A 126 -2.70 -10.59 0.49
N MET A 127 -3.09 -9.48 -0.14
CA MET A 127 -4.20 -9.49 -1.11
C MET A 127 -3.87 -10.27 -2.38
N SER A 128 -2.62 -10.29 -2.83
CA SER A 128 -2.23 -11.00 -4.04
C SER A 128 -2.60 -12.48 -3.99
N VAL A 129 -2.44 -13.11 -2.83
CA VAL A 129 -2.77 -14.53 -2.64
C VAL A 129 -4.29 -14.75 -2.61
N GLN A 130 -5.05 -13.83 -2.00
CA GLN A 130 -6.53 -13.90 -2.02
C GLN A 130 -7.05 -13.74 -3.46
N ALA A 131 -6.55 -12.75 -4.19
CA ALA A 131 -6.91 -12.53 -5.58
C ALA A 131 -6.51 -13.72 -6.46
N GLY A 132 -5.32 -14.28 -6.26
CA GLY A 132 -4.86 -15.48 -6.95
C GLY A 132 -5.75 -16.70 -6.68
N ALA A 133 -6.15 -16.90 -5.43
CA ALA A 133 -7.08 -17.98 -5.05
C ALA A 133 -8.44 -17.81 -5.75
N HIS A 134 -8.98 -16.58 -5.77
CA HIS A 134 -10.21 -16.28 -6.49
C HIS A 134 -10.09 -16.53 -8.00
N CYS A 135 -9.01 -16.11 -8.62
CA CYS A 135 -8.76 -16.36 -10.04
C CYS A 135 -8.63 -17.86 -10.40
N LEU A 136 -8.35 -18.74 -9.43
CA LEU A 136 -8.30 -20.19 -9.65
C LEU A 136 -9.68 -20.86 -9.70
N GLU A 137 -10.73 -20.19 -9.28
CA GLU A 137 -12.09 -20.72 -9.26
C GLU A 137 -12.65 -20.95 -10.66
N LYS A 138 -13.49 -21.99 -10.84
CA LYS A 138 -14.09 -22.33 -12.15
C LYS A 138 -15.00 -21.23 -12.70
N ASN A 139 -15.76 -20.56 -11.85
CA ASN A 139 -16.61 -19.42 -12.21
C ASN A 139 -15.79 -18.20 -12.72
N GLN A 140 -14.52 -18.10 -12.33
CA GLN A 140 -13.55 -17.13 -12.84
C GLN A 140 -12.75 -17.63 -14.05
N LYS A 141 -13.16 -18.75 -14.65
CA LYS A 141 -12.44 -19.44 -15.74
C LYS A 141 -11.06 -19.99 -15.32
N GLY A 142 -10.82 -20.11 -14.02
CA GLY A 142 -9.60 -20.66 -13.46
C GLY A 142 -9.52 -22.18 -13.59
N ARG A 143 -8.40 -22.76 -13.17
CA ARG A 143 -8.14 -24.21 -13.24
C ARG A 143 -9.04 -25.05 -12.34
N GLY A 144 -9.71 -24.45 -11.34
CA GLY A 144 -10.56 -25.16 -10.38
C GLY A 144 -9.77 -25.93 -9.34
N ILE A 145 -8.67 -25.37 -8.87
CA ILE A 145 -7.81 -25.94 -7.82
C ILE A 145 -7.79 -25.05 -6.59
N LEU A 146 -7.61 -25.66 -5.43
CA LEU A 146 -7.44 -24.95 -4.17
C LEU A 146 -5.95 -24.76 -3.87
N LEU A 147 -5.55 -23.62 -3.32
CA LEU A 147 -4.14 -23.37 -2.94
C LEU A 147 -3.61 -24.44 -1.98
N GLY A 148 -4.39 -24.81 -0.98
CA GLY A 148 -4.00 -25.83 0.00
C GLY A 148 -4.27 -27.27 -0.42
N GLY A 149 -4.77 -27.51 -1.63
CA GLY A 149 -5.24 -28.82 -2.07
C GLY A 149 -6.56 -29.23 -1.42
N ALA A 150 -6.92 -30.52 -1.57
CA ALA A 150 -8.08 -31.13 -0.96
C ALA A 150 -7.74 -32.57 -0.53
N PRO A 151 -8.55 -33.26 0.28
CA PRO A 151 -8.30 -34.67 0.58
C PRO A 151 -8.11 -35.51 -0.70
N GLY A 152 -6.92 -36.08 -0.84
CA GLY A 152 -6.50 -36.83 -2.04
C GLY A 152 -6.00 -35.99 -3.21
N GLY A 153 -5.91 -34.65 -3.06
CA GLY A 153 -5.35 -33.72 -4.06
C GLY A 153 -4.14 -32.95 -3.54
N GLU A 154 -3.19 -32.66 -4.43
CA GLU A 154 -1.98 -31.92 -4.09
C GLU A 154 -2.26 -30.41 -3.93
N PRO A 155 -1.52 -29.72 -3.03
CA PRO A 155 -1.51 -28.28 -2.96
C PRO A 155 -1.04 -27.63 -4.26
N ALA A 156 -1.51 -26.43 -4.53
CA ALA A 156 -1.06 -25.63 -5.66
C ALA A 156 0.36 -25.07 -5.44
N ASN A 157 1.08 -24.88 -6.54
CA ASN A 157 2.35 -24.16 -6.53
C ASN A 157 2.11 -22.65 -6.61
N VAL A 158 2.77 -21.91 -5.75
CA VAL A 158 2.80 -20.44 -5.74
C VAL A 158 4.23 -19.98 -5.94
N LEU A 159 4.49 -19.35 -7.08
CA LEU A 159 5.78 -18.73 -7.37
C LEU A 159 5.73 -17.24 -7.01
N ILE A 160 6.68 -16.82 -6.18
CA ILE A 160 6.83 -15.42 -5.74
C ILE A 160 8.14 -14.89 -6.34
N LEU A 161 8.03 -13.88 -7.19
CA LEU A 161 9.16 -13.18 -7.79
C LEU A 161 9.47 -11.92 -6.97
N GLY A 162 10.58 -11.98 -6.23
CA GLY A 162 11.00 -10.94 -5.29
C GLY A 162 10.60 -11.22 -3.85
N GLY A 163 11.58 -11.36 -2.97
CA GLY A 163 11.41 -11.61 -1.53
C GLY A 163 11.30 -10.35 -0.67
N GLY A 164 11.02 -9.17 -1.24
CA GLY A 164 10.82 -7.92 -0.51
C GLY A 164 9.58 -7.94 0.39
N VAL A 165 9.11 -6.77 0.84
CA VAL A 165 7.94 -6.67 1.75
C VAL A 165 6.68 -7.29 1.15
N VAL A 166 6.44 -7.09 -0.16
CA VAL A 166 5.30 -7.70 -0.87
C VAL A 166 5.42 -9.23 -0.86
N GLY A 167 6.57 -9.75 -1.33
CA GLY A 167 6.79 -11.19 -1.44
C GLY A 167 6.77 -11.92 -0.10
N GLU A 168 7.36 -11.33 0.94
CA GLU A 168 7.28 -11.87 2.31
C GLU A 168 5.82 -11.98 2.77
N ASN A 169 5.01 -10.94 2.58
CA ASN A 169 3.61 -10.95 3.00
C ASN A 169 2.75 -11.88 2.13
N ALA A 170 3.08 -12.07 0.85
CA ALA A 170 2.47 -13.10 0.02
C ALA A 170 2.82 -14.49 0.55
N ALA A 171 4.09 -14.74 0.89
CA ALA A 171 4.53 -16.01 1.46
C ALA A 171 3.84 -16.35 2.79
N ILE A 172 3.62 -15.35 3.67
CA ILE A 172 2.88 -15.54 4.93
C ILE A 172 1.48 -16.12 4.65
N ILE A 173 0.76 -15.55 3.69
CA ILE A 173 -0.61 -16.02 3.39
C ILE A 173 -0.57 -17.35 2.62
N ALA A 174 0.28 -17.49 1.61
CA ALA A 174 0.34 -18.70 0.80
C ALA A 174 0.75 -19.93 1.62
N THR A 175 1.74 -19.80 2.51
CA THR A 175 2.13 -20.88 3.44
C THR A 175 1.05 -21.16 4.48
N GLY A 176 0.35 -20.12 4.97
CA GLY A 176 -0.80 -20.27 5.84
C GLY A 176 -1.96 -21.03 5.19
N MET A 177 -2.14 -20.89 3.88
CA MET A 177 -3.09 -21.66 3.07
C MET A 177 -2.56 -23.04 2.66
N ARG A 178 -1.36 -23.42 3.10
CA ARG A 178 -0.69 -24.69 2.81
C ARG A 178 -0.35 -24.89 1.33
N ALA A 179 -0.15 -23.83 0.56
CA ALA A 179 0.37 -23.92 -0.79
C ALA A 179 1.86 -24.34 -0.79
N LYS A 180 2.33 -24.94 -1.88
CA LYS A 180 3.77 -25.13 -2.14
C LYS A 180 4.36 -23.80 -2.60
N VAL A 181 5.20 -23.16 -1.77
CA VAL A 181 5.66 -21.79 -2.05
C VAL A 181 7.11 -21.80 -2.49
N HIS A 182 7.37 -21.25 -3.67
CA HIS A 182 8.69 -20.97 -4.20
C HIS A 182 8.92 -19.45 -4.21
N ILE A 183 10.07 -19.01 -3.70
CA ILE A 183 10.47 -17.60 -3.71
C ILE A 183 11.78 -17.45 -4.45
N VAL A 184 11.78 -16.59 -5.45
CA VAL A 184 12.97 -16.25 -6.23
C VAL A 184 13.34 -14.79 -5.94
N ASP A 185 14.60 -14.55 -5.53
CA ASP A 185 15.13 -13.20 -5.34
C ASP A 185 16.59 -13.12 -5.81
N LYS A 186 17.03 -11.93 -6.17
CA LYS A 186 18.44 -11.69 -6.53
C LYS A 186 19.38 -11.69 -5.32
N SER A 187 18.87 -11.35 -4.14
CA SER A 187 19.64 -11.21 -2.90
C SER A 187 19.67 -12.52 -2.12
N GLU A 188 20.84 -13.16 -2.11
CA GLU A 188 21.07 -14.36 -1.31
C GLU A 188 20.85 -14.09 0.19
N GLU A 189 21.24 -12.92 0.68
CA GLU A 189 21.04 -12.53 2.07
C GLU A 189 19.54 -12.48 2.41
N ARG A 190 18.75 -11.91 1.51
CA ARG A 190 17.29 -11.84 1.69
C ARG A 190 16.66 -13.24 1.71
N LEU A 191 17.10 -14.12 0.82
CA LEU A 191 16.62 -15.51 0.81
C LEU A 191 16.95 -16.24 2.12
N LYS A 192 18.15 -16.04 2.68
CA LYS A 192 18.52 -16.59 4.00
C LYS A 192 17.62 -16.08 5.13
N GLN A 193 17.25 -14.81 5.11
CA GLN A 193 16.31 -14.25 6.09
C GLN A 193 14.92 -14.90 5.97
N LEU A 194 14.42 -15.11 4.75
CA LEU A 194 13.15 -15.77 4.50
C LEU A 194 13.17 -17.24 4.95
N VAL A 195 14.24 -17.98 4.66
CA VAL A 195 14.41 -19.35 5.16
C VAL A 195 14.42 -19.40 6.70
N LYS A 196 15.07 -18.42 7.35
CA LYS A 196 15.03 -18.34 8.83
C LYS A 196 13.62 -18.09 9.36
N MET A 197 12.79 -17.35 8.62
CA MET A 197 11.43 -17.01 9.03
C MET A 197 10.41 -18.14 8.78
N PHE A 198 10.52 -18.83 7.64
CA PHE A 198 9.52 -19.80 7.18
C PHE A 198 9.94 -21.27 7.33
N GLY A 199 11.25 -21.53 7.52
CA GLY A 199 11.80 -22.88 7.60
C GLY A 199 11.59 -23.66 6.31
N ASP A 200 11.11 -24.88 6.45
CA ASP A 200 10.83 -25.86 5.39
C ASP A 200 9.52 -25.59 4.63
N LYS A 201 8.77 -24.55 5.00
CA LYS A 201 7.49 -24.21 4.34
C LYS A 201 7.67 -23.49 3.00
N ILE A 202 8.90 -23.11 2.66
CA ILE A 202 9.23 -22.45 1.40
C ILE A 202 10.45 -23.07 0.73
N ILE A 203 10.48 -22.96 -0.58
CA ILE A 203 11.67 -23.25 -1.38
C ILE A 203 12.19 -21.89 -1.86
N THR A 204 13.50 -21.67 -1.77
CA THR A 204 14.10 -20.39 -2.19
C THR A 204 15.18 -20.63 -3.24
N GLU A 205 15.20 -19.79 -4.27
CA GLU A 205 16.19 -19.87 -5.34
C GLU A 205 16.66 -18.46 -5.73
N GLN A 206 17.95 -18.37 -6.09
CA GLN A 206 18.53 -17.11 -6.55
C GLN A 206 18.21 -16.90 -8.04
N SER A 207 17.76 -15.70 -8.42
CA SER A 207 17.19 -15.43 -9.75
C SER A 207 18.14 -15.65 -10.93
N ASP A 208 19.47 -15.56 -10.71
CA ASP A 208 20.50 -15.82 -11.72
C ASP A 208 20.85 -17.32 -11.87
N LYS A 209 20.36 -18.17 -10.98
CA LYS A 209 20.61 -19.62 -10.94
C LYS A 209 19.39 -20.45 -11.36
N VAL A 210 18.24 -19.83 -11.58
CA VAL A 210 16.98 -20.51 -11.83
C VAL A 210 16.47 -20.27 -13.26
N ASP A 211 15.99 -21.31 -13.90
CA ASP A 211 15.22 -21.23 -15.14
C ASP A 211 13.73 -21.13 -14.78
N LEU A 212 13.18 -19.91 -14.83
CA LEU A 212 11.78 -19.63 -14.48
C LEU A 212 10.77 -20.41 -15.35
N ASN A 213 11.18 -20.94 -16.52
CA ASN A 213 10.29 -21.75 -17.37
C ASN A 213 10.13 -23.18 -16.85
N LYS A 214 10.94 -23.58 -15.86
CA LYS A 214 10.91 -24.92 -15.25
C LYS A 214 10.23 -24.97 -13.90
N LEU A 215 9.86 -23.82 -13.34
CA LEU A 215 9.10 -23.67 -12.10
C LEU A 215 7.59 -23.57 -12.38
#